data_f7d4277e7d2bcae942c00fbce761c46e
#
_entry.id   f7d4277e7d2bcae942c00fbce761c46e
#
_cell.length_a   1.000
_cell.length_b   1.000
_cell.length_c   1.000
_cell.angle_alpha   90.00
_cell.angle_beta   90.00
_cell.angle_gamma   90.00
#
_symmetry.space_group_name_H-M   'P 1'
#
loop_
_entity.id
_entity.type
_entity.pdbx_description
1 polymer ?
#
loop_
_entity_poly.entity_id
_entity_poly.type
_entity_poly.pdbx_seq_one_letter_code
_entity_poly.pdbx_strand_id
1 'polypeptide(L)'
;MKNLPANMVEKVKAYDKKSDMARITGIDDGEEEAVLDLTVKKGMKKGWIGNLIAGYGSDERYEAGAMVSRFKDDASISIIGAANNTNNKGFSEFGDAGQGLGEGNAGSGITTARSLGVNFAKDTKKVQVGGNVQYGYSDNDARRKSSTETFLGEQSSFGASENTSRRKRHDLRVDFRLEWRPDTLTTIIFRPSGSYSKTDSENASGSDTWNNTHDPVNAKISSSSSNSNNYSLNGNLMMFRRLNNKGCLLYTSP
;
A
#
# COMPACT_ATOMS: atom_id res chain seq x y z
N MET A 1 1.98 -11.36 -8.44
CA MET A 1 2.28 -12.51 -9.33
C MET A 1 3.53 -13.31 -8.94
N LYS A 2 4.50 -12.76 -8.24
CA LYS A 2 5.72 -13.48 -7.81
C LYS A 2 5.50 -14.72 -6.94
N ASN A 3 4.31 -14.90 -6.39
CA ASN A 3 4.02 -15.92 -5.38
C ASN A 3 3.24 -17.14 -5.89
N LEU A 4 2.93 -17.21 -7.18
CA LEU A 4 2.39 -18.42 -7.78
C LEU A 4 3.56 -19.33 -8.17
N PRO A 5 3.62 -20.58 -7.62
CA PRO A 5 4.63 -21.54 -8.03
C PRO A 5 4.56 -21.79 -9.53
N ALA A 6 5.69 -21.70 -10.21
CA ALA A 6 5.76 -21.87 -11.67
C ALA A 6 5.22 -23.22 -12.16
N ASN A 7 5.29 -24.25 -11.31
CA ASN A 7 4.78 -25.59 -11.60
C ASN A 7 3.24 -25.67 -11.70
N MET A 8 2.51 -24.68 -11.16
CA MET A 8 1.05 -24.61 -11.24
C MET A 8 0.57 -23.89 -12.50
N VAL A 9 1.43 -23.12 -13.16
CA VAL A 9 1.06 -22.33 -14.34
C VAL A 9 1.14 -23.21 -15.57
N GLU A 10 0.06 -23.28 -16.34
CA GLU A 10 0.00 -23.97 -17.63
C GLU A 10 0.35 -23.03 -18.78
N LYS A 11 -0.17 -21.81 -18.73
CA LYS A 11 -0.01 -20.80 -19.78
C LYS A 11 -0.01 -19.39 -19.20
N VAL A 12 0.85 -18.55 -19.73
CA VAL A 12 0.88 -17.12 -19.48
C VAL A 12 0.52 -16.41 -20.79
N LYS A 13 -0.46 -15.51 -20.72
CA LYS A 13 -0.79 -14.61 -21.83
C LYS A 13 -0.58 -13.18 -21.35
N ALA A 14 0.22 -12.43 -22.08
CA ALA A 14 0.29 -10.99 -21.94
C ALA A 14 -0.60 -10.36 -23.01
N TYR A 15 -1.45 -9.44 -22.65
CA TYR A 15 -2.27 -8.67 -23.58
C TYR A 15 -2.66 -7.31 -22.98
N ASP A 16 -2.90 -6.36 -23.86
CA ASP A 16 -3.39 -5.05 -23.48
C ASP A 16 -4.90 -5.14 -23.29
N LYS A 17 -5.32 -4.96 -22.04
CA LYS A 17 -6.72 -4.96 -21.66
C LYS A 17 -7.27 -3.55 -21.84
N LYS A 18 -8.26 -3.41 -22.71
CA LYS A 18 -9.00 -2.17 -22.88
C LYS A 18 -9.72 -1.77 -21.60
N SER A 19 -9.94 -0.47 -21.42
CA SER A 19 -10.75 0.07 -20.34
C SER A 19 -12.11 -0.62 -20.26
N ASP A 20 -12.76 -0.57 -19.10
CA ASP A 20 -14.12 -1.13 -18.98
C ASP A 20 -15.12 -0.42 -19.90
N MET A 21 -14.91 0.89 -20.14
CA MET A 21 -15.68 1.68 -21.07
C MET A 21 -15.51 1.15 -22.50
N ALA A 22 -14.29 1.07 -23.00
CA ALA A 22 -13.98 0.59 -24.35
C ALA A 22 -14.44 -0.87 -24.56
N ARG A 23 -14.26 -1.73 -23.54
CA ARG A 23 -14.69 -3.13 -23.60
C ARG A 23 -16.21 -3.29 -23.76
N ILE A 24 -17.01 -2.41 -23.16
CA ILE A 24 -18.47 -2.54 -23.13
C ILE A 24 -19.11 -1.77 -24.27
N THR A 25 -18.63 -0.58 -24.57
CA THR A 25 -19.19 0.27 -25.65
C THR A 25 -18.65 -0.10 -27.04
N GLY A 26 -17.47 -0.73 -27.09
CA GLY A 26 -16.72 -0.97 -28.33
C GLY A 26 -16.04 0.27 -28.89
N ILE A 27 -16.13 1.40 -28.19
CA ILE A 27 -15.46 2.66 -28.55
C ILE A 27 -14.10 2.67 -27.86
N ASP A 28 -13.05 2.84 -28.63
CA ASP A 28 -11.69 2.92 -28.11
C ASP A 28 -11.47 4.30 -27.49
N ASP A 29 -11.11 4.33 -26.21
CA ASP A 29 -10.82 5.54 -25.44
C ASP A 29 -9.31 5.78 -25.29
N GLY A 30 -8.49 4.91 -25.91
CA GLY A 30 -7.03 4.98 -25.86
C GLY A 30 -6.43 4.54 -24.51
N GLU A 31 -7.23 4.10 -23.54
CA GLU A 31 -6.77 3.59 -22.25
C GLU A 31 -6.61 2.07 -22.33
N GLU A 32 -5.36 1.61 -22.26
CA GLU A 32 -4.99 0.19 -22.24
C GLU A 32 -4.13 -0.12 -21.02
N GLU A 33 -4.41 -1.24 -20.37
CA GLU A 33 -3.65 -1.76 -19.25
C GLU A 33 -3.00 -3.09 -19.65
N ALA A 34 -1.68 -3.18 -19.56
CA ALA A 34 -0.96 -4.43 -19.80
C ALA A 34 -1.30 -5.46 -18.70
N VAL A 35 -1.96 -6.53 -19.07
CA VAL A 35 -2.43 -7.57 -18.16
C VAL A 35 -1.78 -8.91 -18.48
N LEU A 36 -1.33 -9.61 -17.43
CA LEU A 36 -0.87 -10.98 -17.51
C LEU A 36 -1.98 -11.93 -17.05
N ASP A 37 -2.51 -12.70 -17.97
CA ASP A 37 -3.46 -13.78 -17.67
C ASP A 37 -2.72 -15.10 -17.47
N LEU A 38 -2.92 -15.70 -16.30
CA LEU A 38 -2.28 -16.95 -15.90
C LEU A 38 -3.33 -18.08 -15.90
N THR A 39 -3.15 -19.01 -16.80
CA THR A 39 -3.96 -20.24 -16.80
C THR A 39 -3.31 -21.29 -15.90
N VAL A 40 -4.06 -21.75 -14.91
CA VAL A 40 -3.64 -22.81 -13.98
C VAL A 40 -3.94 -24.20 -14.57
N LYS A 41 -3.00 -25.14 -14.41
CA LYS A 41 -3.13 -26.53 -14.89
C LYS A 41 -4.42 -27.18 -14.39
N LYS A 42 -5.03 -28.03 -15.24
CA LYS A 42 -6.20 -28.83 -14.87
C LYS A 42 -5.90 -29.67 -13.64
N GLY A 43 -6.76 -29.63 -12.62
CA GLY A 43 -6.58 -30.32 -11.35
C GLY A 43 -5.92 -29.48 -10.24
N MET A 44 -5.26 -28.35 -10.57
CA MET A 44 -4.64 -27.46 -9.60
C MET A 44 -5.48 -26.20 -9.29
N LYS A 45 -6.75 -26.18 -9.74
CA LYS A 45 -7.68 -25.08 -9.46
C LYS A 45 -8.18 -25.02 -8.01
N LYS A 46 -7.84 -26.05 -7.21
CA LYS A 46 -8.17 -26.14 -5.78
C LYS A 46 -6.89 -26.40 -5.01
N GLY A 47 -6.58 -25.55 -4.06
CA GLY A 47 -5.37 -25.72 -3.27
C GLY A 47 -5.12 -24.60 -2.29
N TRP A 48 -4.13 -24.83 -1.46
CA TRP A 48 -3.56 -23.87 -0.54
C TRP A 48 -2.11 -23.59 -0.94
N ILE A 49 -1.73 -22.34 -0.87
CA ILE A 49 -0.34 -21.91 -1.03
C ILE A 49 -0.01 -21.09 0.20
N GLY A 50 1.13 -21.36 0.82
CA GLY A 50 1.61 -20.60 1.95
C GLY A 50 3.07 -20.25 1.77
N ASN A 51 3.46 -19.09 2.31
CA ASN A 51 4.83 -18.66 2.43
C ASN A 51 5.02 -18.10 3.84
N LEU A 52 6.14 -18.47 4.47
CA LEU A 52 6.53 -18.00 5.79
C LEU A 52 7.95 -17.47 5.71
N ILE A 53 8.17 -16.29 6.26
CA ILE A 53 9.47 -15.64 6.37
C ILE A 53 9.69 -15.31 7.83
N ALA A 54 10.88 -15.62 8.36
CA ALA A 54 11.29 -15.24 9.69
C ALA A 54 12.79 -14.96 9.70
N GLY A 55 13.18 -13.85 10.29
CA GLY A 55 14.57 -13.45 10.45
C GLY A 55 14.78 -12.78 11.81
N TYR A 56 15.94 -13.01 12.39
CA TYR A 56 16.40 -12.34 13.59
C TYR A 56 17.85 -11.91 13.40
N GLY A 57 18.17 -10.67 13.73
CA GLY A 57 19.48 -10.07 13.54
C GLY A 57 20.07 -9.51 14.84
N SER A 58 21.23 -8.87 14.72
CA SER A 58 21.84 -8.10 15.81
C SER A 58 20.95 -6.92 16.21
N ASP A 59 21.20 -6.35 17.40
CA ASP A 59 20.47 -5.20 17.93
C ASP A 59 18.94 -5.39 18.01
N GLU A 60 18.51 -6.60 18.36
CA GLU A 60 17.09 -6.96 18.51
C GLU A 60 16.26 -6.74 17.21
N ARG A 61 16.92 -6.80 16.04
CA ARG A 61 16.23 -6.68 14.77
C ARG A 61 15.51 -7.97 14.44
N TYR A 62 14.27 -7.84 14.03
CA TYR A 62 13.46 -8.98 13.61
C TYR A 62 12.63 -8.66 12.37
N GLU A 63 12.33 -9.70 11.64
CA GLU A 63 11.38 -9.69 10.52
C GLU A 63 10.59 -10.98 10.54
N ALA A 64 9.28 -10.88 10.46
CA ALA A 64 8.39 -12.03 10.38
C ALA A 64 7.26 -11.71 9.40
N GLY A 65 6.94 -12.68 8.54
CA GLY A 65 5.85 -12.55 7.60
C GLY A 65 5.25 -13.90 7.25
N ALA A 66 3.95 -13.89 7.01
CA ALA A 66 3.22 -15.07 6.57
C ALA A 66 2.20 -14.67 5.50
N MET A 67 2.09 -15.51 4.48
CA MET A 67 1.06 -15.44 3.46
C MET A 67 0.39 -16.79 3.33
N VAL A 68 -0.94 -16.79 3.30
CA VAL A 68 -1.73 -17.99 3.01
C VAL A 68 -2.78 -17.63 1.96
N SER A 69 -2.79 -18.38 0.87
CA SER A 69 -3.75 -18.22 -0.22
C SER A 69 -4.50 -19.52 -0.44
N ARG A 70 -5.81 -19.42 -0.56
CA ARG A 70 -6.70 -20.52 -0.91
C ARG A 70 -7.33 -20.26 -2.27
N PHE A 71 -7.22 -21.21 -3.15
CA PHE A 71 -7.90 -21.26 -4.45
C PHE A 71 -8.96 -22.33 -4.44
N LYS A 72 -10.15 -22.00 -4.93
CA LYS A 72 -11.25 -22.94 -5.08
C LYS A 72 -12.07 -22.58 -6.32
N ASP A 73 -11.85 -23.31 -7.41
CA ASP A 73 -12.51 -23.09 -8.71
C ASP A 73 -12.37 -21.63 -9.19
N ASP A 74 -13.45 -20.88 -9.11
CA ASP A 74 -13.54 -19.48 -9.57
C ASP A 74 -13.32 -18.46 -8.41
N ALA A 75 -12.89 -18.94 -7.24
CA ALA A 75 -12.69 -18.09 -6.07
C ALA A 75 -11.27 -18.20 -5.51
N SER A 76 -10.74 -17.09 -5.07
CA SER A 76 -9.47 -17.04 -4.35
C SER A 76 -9.58 -16.09 -3.15
N ILE A 77 -8.89 -16.44 -2.08
CA ILE A 77 -8.69 -15.59 -0.92
C ILE A 77 -7.23 -15.71 -0.49
N SER A 78 -6.61 -14.58 -0.18
CA SER A 78 -5.25 -14.51 0.32
C SER A 78 -5.21 -13.64 1.55
N ILE A 79 -4.54 -14.11 2.60
CA ILE A 79 -4.29 -13.37 3.83
C ILE A 79 -2.78 -13.22 3.96
N ILE A 80 -2.31 -12.01 4.20
CA ILE A 80 -0.90 -11.67 4.32
C ILE A 80 -0.71 -10.89 5.61
N GLY A 81 0.26 -11.27 6.42
CA GLY A 81 0.65 -10.54 7.62
C GLY A 81 2.16 -10.38 7.68
N ALA A 82 2.63 -9.23 8.14
CA ALA A 82 4.05 -8.99 8.36
C ALA A 82 4.28 -8.10 9.59
N ALA A 83 5.40 -8.32 10.27
CA ALA A 83 5.85 -7.51 11.38
C ALA A 83 7.38 -7.45 11.38
N ASN A 84 7.96 -6.25 11.49
CA ASN A 84 9.40 -6.07 11.51
C ASN A 84 9.81 -4.77 12.23
N ASN A 85 11.09 -4.66 12.56
CA ASN A 85 11.73 -3.42 12.99
C ASN A 85 13.00 -3.11 12.18
N THR A 86 13.06 -3.58 10.94
CA THR A 86 14.19 -3.45 10.01
C THR A 86 14.03 -2.26 9.05
N ASN A 87 13.13 -1.32 9.37
CA ASN A 87 12.78 -0.18 8.53
C ASN A 87 12.07 -0.55 7.23
N ASN A 88 11.63 -1.80 7.10
CA ASN A 88 10.84 -2.25 5.96
C ASN A 88 9.36 -1.93 6.22
N LYS A 89 8.71 -1.19 5.33
CA LYS A 89 7.29 -0.87 5.42
C LYS A 89 6.53 -1.67 4.38
N GLY A 90 5.56 -2.45 4.83
CA GLY A 90 4.68 -3.20 3.94
C GLY A 90 5.06 -4.67 3.76
N PHE A 91 4.63 -5.24 2.66
CA PHE A 91 4.78 -6.66 2.32
C PHE A 91 5.78 -6.88 1.18
N SER A 92 6.86 -6.10 1.12
CA SER A 92 7.81 -6.12 -0.01
C SER A 92 8.32 -7.53 -0.33
N GLU A 93 8.47 -8.37 0.68
CA GLU A 93 8.91 -9.76 0.54
C GLU A 93 7.87 -10.67 -0.15
N PHE A 94 6.61 -10.24 -0.19
CA PHE A 94 5.52 -10.98 -0.83
C PHE A 94 5.13 -10.41 -2.21
N GLY A 95 5.95 -9.52 -2.80
CA GLY A 95 5.76 -8.95 -4.13
C GLY A 95 4.58 -7.98 -4.22
N ASP A 96 3.98 -7.89 -5.42
CA ASP A 96 2.91 -6.92 -5.73
C ASP A 96 1.65 -7.07 -4.86
N ALA A 97 1.42 -8.23 -4.24
CA ALA A 97 0.33 -8.41 -3.29
C ALA A 97 0.46 -7.51 -2.04
N GLY A 98 1.66 -6.99 -1.81
CA GLY A 98 1.96 -6.09 -0.70
C GLY A 98 2.10 -4.62 -1.07
N GLN A 99 1.98 -4.26 -2.34
CA GLN A 99 2.05 -2.87 -2.76
C GLN A 99 0.84 -2.08 -2.24
N GLY A 100 1.11 -0.96 -1.62
CA GLY A 100 0.07 -0.02 -1.19
C GLY A 100 0.11 0.43 0.26
N LEU A 101 0.79 -0.27 1.15
CA LEU A 101 1.04 0.18 2.52
C LEU A 101 2.43 0.82 2.62
N GLY A 102 2.52 2.06 2.14
CA GLY A 102 3.64 2.93 2.44
C GLY A 102 4.96 2.54 1.79
N GLU A 103 5.09 2.68 0.48
CA GLU A 103 6.36 3.01 -0.14
C GLU A 103 6.82 4.35 0.43
N GLY A 104 7.53 4.28 1.48
CA GLY A 104 8.25 5.39 2.06
C GLY A 104 9.53 4.82 2.58
N ASN A 105 10.65 5.24 1.98
CA ASN A 105 11.94 5.05 2.61
C ASN A 105 11.76 5.47 4.08
N ALA A 106 11.95 4.54 4.99
CA ALA A 106 11.91 4.89 6.41
C ALA A 106 12.96 5.98 6.58
N GLY A 107 12.52 7.18 6.97
CA GLY A 107 13.43 8.26 7.30
C GLY A 107 14.49 7.81 8.29
N SER A 108 15.34 8.71 8.74
CA SER A 108 16.29 8.41 9.81
C SER A 108 15.58 7.77 11.02
N GLY A 109 16.25 6.86 11.72
CA GLY A 109 15.72 6.20 12.90
C GLY A 109 15.28 4.75 12.71
N ILE A 110 14.61 4.22 13.70
CA ILE A 110 14.11 2.86 13.75
C ILE A 110 12.61 2.86 13.56
N THR A 111 12.14 2.10 12.59
CA THR A 111 10.72 1.93 12.34
C THR A 111 10.30 0.51 12.69
N THR A 112 9.37 0.37 13.63
CA THR A 112 8.62 -0.86 13.85
C THR A 112 7.36 -0.82 13.01
N ALA A 113 7.18 -1.80 12.14
CA ALA A 113 6.04 -1.90 11.25
C ALA A 113 5.27 -3.20 11.45
N ARG A 114 3.94 -3.13 11.34
CA ARG A 114 3.04 -4.29 11.32
C ARG A 114 2.02 -4.06 10.23
N SER A 115 1.74 -5.08 9.47
CA SER A 115 0.79 -4.99 8.36
C SER A 115 -0.05 -6.27 8.24
N LEU A 116 -1.31 -6.09 7.84
CA LEU A 116 -2.25 -7.16 7.57
C LEU A 116 -3.00 -6.82 6.28
N GLY A 117 -3.04 -7.77 5.35
CA GLY A 117 -3.76 -7.65 4.09
C GLY A 117 -4.66 -8.85 3.84
N VAL A 118 -5.83 -8.59 3.29
CA VAL A 118 -6.77 -9.63 2.83
C VAL A 118 -7.17 -9.27 1.41
N ASN A 119 -6.89 -10.18 0.48
CA ASN A 119 -7.33 -10.07 -0.91
C ASN A 119 -8.31 -11.20 -1.20
N PHE A 120 -9.39 -10.89 -1.91
CA PHE A 120 -10.33 -11.91 -2.38
C PHE A 120 -10.78 -11.60 -3.79
N ALA A 121 -11.06 -12.66 -4.53
CA ALA A 121 -11.66 -12.57 -5.86
C ALA A 121 -12.58 -13.77 -6.09
N LYS A 122 -13.69 -13.53 -6.79
CA LYS A 122 -14.58 -14.57 -7.28
C LYS A 122 -15.08 -14.17 -8.67
N ASP A 123 -14.92 -15.06 -9.61
CA ASP A 123 -15.33 -14.85 -11.00
C ASP A 123 -16.30 -15.92 -11.41
N THR A 124 -17.54 -15.52 -11.67
CA THR A 124 -18.59 -16.37 -12.22
C THR A 124 -19.18 -15.73 -13.48
N LYS A 125 -19.90 -16.47 -14.29
CA LYS A 125 -20.52 -15.95 -15.52
C LYS A 125 -21.40 -14.71 -15.30
N LYS A 126 -22.04 -14.59 -14.13
CA LYS A 126 -22.97 -13.51 -13.79
C LYS A 126 -22.38 -12.45 -12.86
N VAL A 127 -21.41 -12.82 -12.04
CA VAL A 127 -20.87 -11.93 -11.00
C VAL A 127 -19.37 -12.10 -10.96
N GLN A 128 -18.66 -10.99 -11.12
CA GLN A 128 -17.25 -10.88 -10.81
C GLN A 128 -17.11 -9.94 -9.62
N VAL A 129 -16.50 -10.41 -8.55
CA VAL A 129 -16.27 -9.62 -7.34
C VAL A 129 -14.83 -9.80 -6.91
N GLY A 130 -14.22 -8.72 -6.53
CA GLY A 130 -12.89 -8.74 -5.98
C GLY A 130 -12.67 -7.53 -5.08
N GLY A 131 -11.72 -7.66 -4.19
CA GLY A 131 -11.38 -6.58 -3.32
C GLY A 131 -10.16 -6.87 -2.48
N ASN A 132 -9.67 -5.82 -1.87
CA ASN A 132 -8.57 -5.89 -0.95
C ASN A 132 -8.86 -5.01 0.27
N VAL A 133 -8.42 -5.48 1.42
CA VAL A 133 -8.41 -4.71 2.66
C VAL A 133 -6.99 -4.77 3.19
N GLN A 134 -6.39 -3.62 3.46
CA GLN A 134 -5.03 -3.52 3.97
C GLN A 134 -5.03 -2.63 5.20
N TYR A 135 -4.38 -3.11 6.25
CA TYR A 135 -4.11 -2.36 7.46
C TYR A 135 -2.62 -2.31 7.71
N GLY A 136 -2.11 -1.14 8.03
CA GLY A 136 -0.73 -0.89 8.38
C GLY A 136 -0.61 -0.09 9.66
N TYR A 137 0.37 -0.46 10.47
CA TYR A 137 0.83 0.29 11.63
C TYR A 137 2.32 0.52 11.51
N SER A 138 2.78 1.72 11.80
CA SER A 138 4.20 2.03 11.92
C SER A 138 4.47 2.96 13.11
N ASP A 139 5.54 2.69 13.85
CA ASP A 139 6.10 3.51 14.92
C ASP A 139 7.55 3.81 14.55
N ASN A 140 7.84 5.03 14.18
CA ASN A 140 9.18 5.49 13.83
C ASN A 140 9.72 6.35 14.97
N ASP A 141 10.88 5.95 15.50
CA ASP A 141 11.64 6.68 16.50
C ASP A 141 12.97 7.10 15.89
N ALA A 142 13.19 8.40 15.82
CA ALA A 142 14.36 8.99 15.21
C ALA A 142 15.04 9.99 16.15
N ARG A 143 16.34 9.87 16.28
CA ARG A 143 17.19 10.83 17.00
C ARG A 143 18.30 11.30 16.09
N ARG A 144 18.39 12.61 15.95
CA ARG A 144 19.40 13.26 15.13
C ARG A 144 20.22 14.22 15.98
N LYS A 145 21.52 14.09 15.93
CA LYS A 145 22.47 15.07 16.48
C LYS A 145 23.22 15.74 15.33
N SER A 146 23.39 17.03 15.42
CA SER A 146 24.14 17.83 14.44
C SER A 146 25.07 18.78 15.18
N SER A 147 26.29 18.89 14.68
CA SER A 147 27.25 19.90 15.12
C SER A 147 27.64 20.73 13.89
N THR A 148 27.64 22.03 14.05
CA THR A 148 27.91 22.99 12.96
C THR A 148 28.93 24.00 13.43
N GLU A 149 29.93 24.25 12.62
CA GLU A 149 30.85 25.40 12.78
C GLU A 149 30.60 26.39 11.65
N THR A 150 30.37 27.67 12.00
CA THR A 150 30.15 28.72 11.04
C THR A 150 31.32 29.69 11.13
N PHE A 151 32.04 29.85 10.03
CA PHE A 151 33.17 30.74 9.91
C PHE A 151 32.71 32.16 9.57
N LEU A 152 32.95 33.12 10.43
CA LEU A 152 32.57 34.51 10.30
C LEU A 152 33.82 35.44 10.30
N GLY A 153 34.70 35.25 9.33
CA GLY A 153 35.98 35.94 9.28
C GLY A 153 36.94 35.48 10.38
N GLU A 154 37.35 36.38 11.26
CA GLU A 154 38.24 36.01 12.39
C GLU A 154 37.50 35.37 13.57
N GLN A 155 36.20 35.29 13.51
CA GLN A 155 35.37 34.68 14.55
C GLN A 155 34.65 33.44 13.98
N SER A 156 34.58 32.40 14.76
CA SER A 156 33.74 31.21 14.48
C SER A 156 32.62 31.11 15.49
N SER A 157 31.49 30.56 15.05
CA SER A 157 30.37 30.23 15.90
C SER A 157 30.15 28.72 15.83
N PHE A 158 29.99 28.09 16.98
CA PHE A 158 29.77 26.66 17.12
C PHE A 158 28.33 26.42 17.53
N GLY A 159 27.65 25.47 16.86
CA GLY A 159 26.31 25.06 17.18
C GLY A 159 26.22 23.57 17.40
N ALA A 160 25.49 23.13 18.41
CA ALA A 160 25.06 21.75 18.56
C ALA A 160 23.53 21.71 18.60
N SER A 161 22.96 20.72 17.93
CA SER A 161 21.51 20.50 18.00
C SER A 161 21.20 19.03 18.14
N GLU A 162 20.18 18.75 18.92
CA GLU A 162 19.61 17.43 19.07
C GLU A 162 18.11 17.50 18.75
N ASN A 163 17.67 16.61 17.89
CA ASN A 163 16.26 16.48 17.52
C ASN A 163 15.82 15.03 17.71
N THR A 164 14.76 14.86 18.50
CA THR A 164 14.07 13.58 18.67
C THR A 164 12.68 13.69 18.02
N SER A 165 12.32 12.70 17.22
CA SER A 165 11.03 12.62 16.53
C SER A 165 10.45 11.25 16.71
N ARG A 166 9.21 11.18 17.17
CA ARG A 166 8.44 9.95 17.19
C ARG A 166 7.18 10.12 16.39
N ARG A 167 6.92 9.19 15.46
CA ARG A 167 5.74 9.21 14.60
C ARG A 167 5.08 7.85 14.60
N LYS A 168 3.84 7.80 15.10
CA LYS A 168 2.97 6.65 15.03
C LYS A 168 1.94 6.85 13.93
N ARG A 169 1.75 5.86 13.09
CA ARG A 169 0.80 5.93 11.98
C ARG A 169 0.00 4.64 11.86
N HIS A 170 -1.29 4.81 11.66
CA HIS A 170 -2.24 3.76 11.31
C HIS A 170 -2.82 4.07 9.94
N ASP A 171 -2.78 3.13 9.04
CA ASP A 171 -3.36 3.23 7.70
C ASP A 171 -4.33 2.07 7.48
N LEU A 172 -5.53 2.37 7.01
CA LEU A 172 -6.49 1.40 6.53
C LEU A 172 -6.86 1.77 5.08
N ARG A 173 -6.79 0.81 4.18
CA ARG A 173 -7.23 0.95 2.80
C ARG A 173 -8.16 -0.19 2.44
N VAL A 174 -9.24 0.14 1.76
CA VAL A 174 -10.24 -0.80 1.27
C VAL A 174 -10.53 -0.47 -0.19
N ASP A 175 -10.36 -1.44 -1.06
CA ASP A 175 -10.72 -1.36 -2.47
C ASP A 175 -11.62 -2.54 -2.82
N PHE A 176 -12.69 -2.28 -3.52
CA PHE A 176 -13.67 -3.27 -3.90
C PHE A 176 -14.09 -3.07 -5.36
N ARG A 177 -14.35 -4.16 -6.07
CA ARG A 177 -14.89 -4.15 -7.41
C ARG A 177 -15.99 -5.20 -7.52
N LEU A 178 -17.14 -4.79 -7.97
CA LEU A 178 -18.26 -5.64 -8.33
C LEU A 178 -18.60 -5.41 -9.80
N GLU A 179 -18.61 -6.47 -10.60
CA GLU A 179 -19.21 -6.47 -11.92
C GLU A 179 -20.36 -7.49 -11.91
N TRP A 180 -21.57 -7.00 -12.09
CA TRP A 180 -22.78 -7.80 -12.06
C TRP A 180 -23.50 -7.76 -13.42
N ARG A 181 -23.77 -8.94 -13.95
CA ARG A 181 -24.49 -9.16 -15.21
C ARG A 181 -25.80 -9.89 -14.90
N PRO A 182 -26.88 -9.17 -14.52
CA PRO A 182 -28.17 -9.79 -14.20
C PRO A 182 -28.75 -10.53 -15.40
N ASP A 183 -28.54 -10.00 -16.59
CA ASP A 183 -28.97 -10.56 -17.87
C ASP A 183 -27.87 -10.39 -18.95
N THR A 184 -28.12 -10.85 -20.17
CA THR A 184 -27.17 -10.77 -21.29
C THR A 184 -27.02 -9.36 -21.88
N LEU A 185 -27.89 -8.44 -21.51
CA LEU A 185 -27.96 -7.08 -22.05
C LEU A 185 -27.50 -6.03 -21.05
N THR A 186 -27.47 -6.37 -19.75
CA THR A 186 -27.19 -5.42 -18.69
C THR A 186 -25.87 -5.78 -17.98
N THR A 187 -25.02 -4.80 -17.80
CA THR A 187 -23.80 -4.90 -16.99
C THR A 187 -23.73 -3.74 -16.02
N ILE A 188 -23.53 -4.02 -14.75
CA ILE A 188 -23.37 -3.03 -13.69
C ILE A 188 -21.97 -3.22 -13.11
N ILE A 189 -21.19 -2.14 -13.08
CA ILE A 189 -19.85 -2.12 -12.47
C ILE A 189 -19.86 -1.11 -11.34
N PHE A 190 -19.49 -1.56 -10.16
CA PHE A 190 -19.36 -0.72 -8.97
C PHE A 190 -17.97 -0.88 -8.35
N ARG A 191 -17.28 0.25 -8.15
CA ARG A 191 -15.91 0.31 -7.63
C ARG A 191 -15.81 1.31 -6.48
N PRO A 192 -16.19 0.94 -5.26
CA PRO A 192 -15.94 1.75 -4.09
C PRO A 192 -14.49 1.56 -3.63
N SER A 193 -13.88 2.64 -3.17
CA SER A 193 -12.59 2.62 -2.48
C SER A 193 -12.61 3.57 -1.30
N GLY A 194 -11.90 3.20 -0.25
CA GLY A 194 -11.81 4.01 0.95
C GLY A 194 -10.44 3.93 1.59
N SER A 195 -10.02 5.02 2.20
CA SER A 195 -8.81 5.05 3.01
C SER A 195 -9.02 5.85 4.29
N TYR A 196 -8.37 5.39 5.34
CA TYR A 196 -8.27 6.08 6.61
C TYR A 196 -6.82 6.08 7.07
N SER A 197 -6.32 7.23 7.49
CA SER A 197 -4.99 7.36 8.05
C SER A 197 -5.03 8.24 9.29
N LYS A 198 -4.46 7.72 10.39
CA LYS A 198 -4.24 8.46 11.63
C LYS A 198 -2.73 8.56 11.87
N THR A 199 -2.26 9.77 12.11
CA THR A 199 -0.85 10.04 12.41
C THR A 199 -0.72 10.86 13.68
N ASP A 200 0.02 10.35 14.65
CA ASP A 200 0.42 11.03 15.85
C ASP A 200 1.94 11.30 15.75
N SER A 201 2.35 12.55 15.85
CA SER A 201 3.76 12.97 15.74
C SER A 201 4.15 13.82 16.93
N GLU A 202 5.26 13.48 17.56
CA GLU A 202 5.89 14.19 18.66
C GLU A 202 7.32 14.54 18.24
N ASN A 203 7.70 15.82 18.35
CA ASN A 203 9.03 16.30 18.04
C ASN A 203 9.53 17.11 19.23
N ALA A 204 10.78 16.89 19.61
CA ALA A 204 11.48 17.71 20.58
C ALA A 204 12.86 18.06 20.02
N SER A 205 13.24 19.32 20.08
CA SER A 205 14.53 19.80 19.62
C SER A 205 15.16 20.73 20.63
N GLY A 206 16.48 20.54 20.86
CA GLY A 206 17.33 21.44 21.59
C GLY A 206 18.47 21.92 20.70
N SER A 207 18.85 23.18 20.81
CA SER A 207 20.03 23.70 20.13
C SER A 207 20.75 24.71 21.01
N ASP A 208 22.07 24.62 21.04
CA ASP A 208 22.95 25.50 21.76
C ASP A 208 23.98 26.06 20.79
N THR A 209 24.35 27.35 21.01
CA THR A 209 25.33 28.05 20.18
C THR A 209 26.37 28.73 21.07
N TRP A 210 27.64 28.61 20.73
CA TRP A 210 28.78 29.17 21.44
C TRP A 210 29.64 30.03 20.49
N ASN A 211 30.39 30.98 21.07
CA ASN A 211 31.43 31.72 20.39
C ASN A 211 32.80 31.00 20.43
N ASN A 212 33.84 31.61 19.86
CA ASN A 212 35.23 31.08 19.88
C ASN A 212 35.79 30.83 21.26
N THR A 213 35.35 31.57 22.29
CA THR A 213 35.77 31.45 23.67
C THR A 213 34.95 30.44 24.44
N HIS A 214 34.09 29.68 23.78
CA HIS A 214 33.13 28.74 24.35
C HIS A 214 32.08 29.35 25.26
N ASP A 215 31.88 30.68 25.17
CA ASP A 215 30.79 31.31 25.90
C ASP A 215 29.44 31.01 25.20
N PRO A 216 28.40 30.70 25.96
CA PRO A 216 27.09 30.42 25.40
C PRO A 216 26.49 31.72 24.81
N VAL A 217 26.08 31.66 23.56
CA VAL A 217 25.47 32.81 22.86
C VAL A 217 23.94 32.64 22.83
N ASN A 218 23.45 31.45 22.57
CA ASN A 218 22.03 31.17 22.48
C ASN A 218 21.71 29.71 22.80
N ALA A 219 20.56 29.51 23.44
CA ALA A 219 20.00 28.20 23.68
C ALA A 219 18.51 28.21 23.29
N LYS A 220 18.06 27.18 22.57
CA LYS A 220 16.67 27.04 22.17
C LYS A 220 16.17 25.63 22.46
N ILE A 221 15.02 25.54 23.11
CA ILE A 221 14.28 24.29 23.28
C ILE A 221 12.91 24.46 22.63
N SER A 222 12.51 23.47 21.86
CA SER A 222 11.21 23.45 21.19
C SER A 222 10.61 22.07 21.31
N SER A 223 9.30 22.01 21.58
CA SER A 223 8.52 20.78 21.57
C SER A 223 7.24 21.00 20.77
N SER A 224 6.88 20.06 19.96
CA SER A 224 5.64 20.09 19.19
C SER A 224 4.99 18.71 19.14
N SER A 225 3.67 18.69 19.27
CA SER A 225 2.84 17.50 19.11
C SER A 225 1.77 17.78 18.06
N SER A 226 1.54 16.83 17.19
CA SER A 226 0.54 16.94 16.11
C SER A 226 -0.22 15.63 15.99
N ASN A 227 -1.54 15.74 15.89
CA ASN A 227 -2.44 14.63 15.59
C ASN A 227 -3.18 14.95 14.30
N SER A 228 -3.16 14.02 13.35
CA SER A 228 -3.82 14.17 12.06
C SER A 228 -4.64 12.93 11.74
N ASN A 229 -5.89 13.15 11.35
CA ASN A 229 -6.80 12.12 10.86
C ASN A 229 -7.24 12.48 9.45
N ASN A 230 -6.99 11.57 8.51
CA ASN A 230 -7.39 11.75 7.13
C ASN A 230 -8.27 10.57 6.72
N TYR A 231 -9.35 10.84 6.02
CA TYR A 231 -10.20 9.82 5.42
C TYR A 231 -10.56 10.23 4.00
N SER A 232 -10.71 9.26 3.15
CA SER A 232 -11.15 9.43 1.78
C SER A 232 -12.08 8.28 1.43
N LEU A 233 -13.18 8.60 0.77
CA LEU A 233 -14.13 7.65 0.24
C LEU A 233 -14.45 8.03 -1.19
N ASN A 234 -14.25 7.11 -2.11
CA ASN A 234 -14.52 7.30 -3.52
C ASN A 234 -15.38 6.14 -4.00
N GLY A 235 -16.21 6.39 -5.00
CA GLY A 235 -17.01 5.35 -5.62
C GLY A 235 -17.27 5.69 -7.08
N ASN A 236 -17.21 4.68 -7.93
CA ASN A 236 -17.59 4.80 -9.32
C ASN A 236 -18.64 3.73 -9.62
N LEU A 237 -19.79 4.15 -10.15
CA LEU A 237 -20.86 3.27 -10.58
C LEU A 237 -21.11 3.48 -12.06
N MET A 238 -21.00 2.40 -12.83
CA MET A 238 -21.33 2.38 -14.26
C MET A 238 -22.41 1.34 -14.53
N MET A 239 -23.43 1.72 -15.27
CA MET A 239 -24.49 0.83 -15.73
C MET A 239 -24.58 0.89 -17.25
N PHE A 240 -24.53 -0.26 -17.88
CA PHE A 240 -24.69 -0.42 -19.32
C PHE A 240 -25.89 -1.28 -19.61
N ARG A 241 -26.70 -0.86 -20.56
CA ARG A 241 -27.80 -1.66 -21.11
C ARG A 241 -27.82 -1.57 -22.61
N ARG A 242 -27.72 -2.70 -23.26
CA ARG A 242 -27.94 -2.79 -24.72
C ARG A 242 -29.44 -2.78 -24.96
N LEU A 243 -29.94 -1.73 -25.60
CA LEU A 243 -31.39 -1.57 -25.87
C LEU A 243 -31.82 -2.40 -27.07
N ASN A 244 -30.96 -2.50 -28.09
CA ASN A 244 -31.15 -3.33 -29.30
C ASN A 244 -29.81 -3.58 -29.97
N ASN A 245 -29.77 -4.26 -31.11
CA ASN A 245 -28.54 -4.52 -31.85
C ASN A 245 -27.81 -3.27 -32.38
N LYS A 246 -28.43 -2.07 -32.29
CA LYS A 246 -27.93 -0.80 -32.83
C LYS A 246 -27.74 0.29 -31.77
N GLY A 247 -28.17 0.09 -30.54
CA GLY A 247 -28.12 1.11 -29.49
C GLY A 247 -27.70 0.60 -28.13
N CYS A 248 -26.97 1.42 -27.35
CA CYS A 248 -26.56 1.16 -25.99
C CYS A 248 -26.86 2.39 -25.12
N LEU A 249 -27.43 2.18 -23.94
CA LEU A 249 -27.55 3.20 -22.91
C LEU A 249 -26.38 3.03 -21.92
N LEU A 250 -25.64 4.10 -21.72
CA LEU A 250 -24.57 4.21 -20.74
C LEU A 250 -25.00 5.18 -19.64
N TYR A 251 -24.91 4.78 -18.41
CA TYR A 251 -25.03 5.65 -17.24
C TYR A 251 -23.77 5.53 -16.38
N THR A 252 -23.16 6.68 -16.06
CA THR A 252 -22.01 6.78 -15.16
C THR A 252 -22.34 7.77 -14.04
N SER A 253 -21.96 7.44 -12.82
CA SER A 253 -21.93 8.39 -11.70
C SER A 253 -20.47 8.72 -11.38
N PRO A 254 -20.14 9.98 -11.15
CA PRO A 254 -18.81 10.41 -10.75
C PRO A 254 -18.44 9.88 -9.37
#